data_fd7d8121c35838f6b389376a27e6daff
#
_entry.id   fd7d8121c35838f6b389376a27e6daff
#
_cell.length_a   1.000
_cell.length_b   1.000
_cell.length_c   1.000
_cell.angle_alpha   90.00
_cell.angle_beta   90.00
_cell.angle_gamma   90.00
#
_symmetry.space_group_name_H-M   'P 1'
#
loop_
_entity.id
_entity.type
_entity.pdbx_description
1 polymer ?
#
loop_
_entity_poly.entity_id
_entity_poly.type
_entity_poly.pdbx_seq_one_letter_code
_entity_poly.pdbx_strand_id
1 'polypeptide(L)'
;MKPIQQDREVLTVGVSAKKDFTVKVGAHIMRVLSNLYTNPVEAIVREYLSNMYDAYVPLIKTGAEIIPPVVRLPGVFRTTLEFQDFGVGMDFDTVWSVYSQYGNSTKSDTNDEIGGFGLGSKAAFCYNGGSAWNIIACKGGVRNTFMACVGPDGIPVLSHVGKEVGDFPNGVTISIPILSSDVDSVRRAVEKFAPHFELPLLIDDKPAQKISNYAIQGNGWGVLLKSGYAYASHPKISMIMGTVPYLVPPSEIDIALKRISNKKLISEDAYWLRGSNSIMELFIRVPIGSMEITPSRDSLQWTDITRDAFVNALVVVHNEAVAYATTKMQKAKTVWEAATLARDFSLFAGLRDLTYKSS
;
A
#
# COMPACT_ATOMS: atom_id res chain seq x y z
N MET A 1 4.65 10.89 -5.52
CA MET A 1 4.28 10.38 -6.86
C MET A 1 4.15 11.57 -7.77
N LYS A 2 5.13 11.78 -8.65
CA LYS A 2 5.04 12.88 -9.63
C LYS A 2 3.91 12.59 -10.61
N PRO A 3 3.03 13.56 -10.92
CA PRO A 3 2.13 13.43 -12.04
C PRO A 3 2.96 13.23 -13.30
N ILE A 4 2.55 12.31 -14.16
CA ILE A 4 3.17 12.15 -15.47
C ILE A 4 2.86 13.46 -16.23
N GLN A 5 3.87 14.34 -16.30
CA GLN A 5 3.76 15.54 -17.13
C GLN A 5 3.74 15.09 -18.58
N GLN A 6 2.58 15.15 -19.20
CA GLN A 6 2.50 15.18 -20.66
C GLN A 6 2.94 16.57 -21.10
N ASP A 7 4.07 16.67 -21.79
CA ASP A 7 4.45 17.88 -22.53
C ASP A 7 3.41 18.13 -23.60
N ARG A 8 2.38 18.90 -23.23
CA ARG A 8 1.43 19.46 -24.19
C ARG A 8 1.90 20.85 -24.51
N GLU A 9 2.40 21.09 -25.71
CA GLU A 9 2.55 22.43 -26.26
C GLU A 9 1.18 23.09 -26.29
N VAL A 10 0.96 24.04 -25.40
CA VAL A 10 -0.22 24.89 -25.44
C VAL A 10 0.08 26.02 -26.43
N LEU A 11 -0.54 25.96 -27.61
CA LEU A 11 -0.51 27.07 -28.57
C LEU A 11 -1.06 28.33 -27.92
N THR A 12 -0.20 29.28 -27.62
CA THR A 12 -0.54 30.57 -26.98
C THR A 12 -0.76 31.70 -27.98
N VAL A 13 -0.98 31.41 -29.25
CA VAL A 13 -1.20 32.42 -30.31
C VAL A 13 -2.55 33.10 -30.07
N GLY A 14 -2.53 34.42 -29.88
CA GLY A 14 -3.73 35.23 -29.68
C GLY A 14 -4.25 35.34 -28.24
N VAL A 15 -3.51 34.87 -27.25
CA VAL A 15 -3.87 34.95 -25.82
C VAL A 15 -3.41 36.31 -25.28
N SER A 16 -4.35 37.18 -24.91
CA SER A 16 -4.06 38.51 -24.34
C SER A 16 -3.83 38.49 -22.81
N ALA A 17 -4.33 37.46 -22.10
CA ALA A 17 -4.12 37.27 -20.67
C ALA A 17 -4.28 35.78 -20.29
N LYS A 18 -3.49 35.30 -19.33
CA LYS A 18 -3.56 33.95 -18.75
C LYS A 18 -3.81 34.10 -17.24
N LYS A 19 -4.75 33.31 -16.71
CA LYS A 19 -4.98 33.19 -15.27
C LYS A 19 -5.16 31.73 -14.91
N ASP A 20 -4.43 31.28 -13.92
CA ASP A 20 -4.55 29.92 -13.41
C ASP A 20 -5.83 29.80 -12.56
N PHE A 21 -6.48 28.63 -12.67
CA PHE A 21 -7.61 28.32 -11.79
C PHE A 21 -7.11 28.03 -10.38
N THR A 22 -7.74 28.65 -9.38
CA THR A 22 -7.46 28.42 -7.97
C THR A 22 -8.64 27.73 -7.31
N VAL A 23 -8.37 26.78 -6.40
CA VAL A 23 -9.39 26.10 -5.61
C VAL A 23 -9.51 26.80 -4.25
N LYS A 24 -10.70 27.36 -3.97
CA LYS A 24 -11.01 27.89 -2.64
C LYS A 24 -11.58 26.74 -1.79
N VAL A 25 -10.90 26.40 -0.71
CA VAL A 25 -11.38 25.39 0.24
C VAL A 25 -12.60 25.94 0.99
N GLY A 26 -13.73 25.26 0.89
CA GLY A 26 -14.97 25.59 1.59
C GLY A 26 -15.75 24.30 1.92
N ALA A 27 -16.82 24.40 2.68
CA ALA A 27 -17.60 23.24 3.15
C ALA A 27 -18.03 22.29 2.01
N HIS A 28 -18.32 22.82 0.83
CA HIS A 28 -18.71 22.00 -0.33
C HIS A 28 -17.55 21.15 -0.84
N ILE A 29 -16.35 21.72 -1.01
CA ILE A 29 -15.14 20.99 -1.43
C ILE A 29 -14.79 19.94 -0.35
N MET A 30 -14.91 20.31 0.93
CA MET A 30 -14.66 19.34 2.03
C MET A 30 -15.61 18.16 1.99
N ARG A 31 -16.89 18.38 1.65
CA ARG A 31 -17.84 17.26 1.46
C ARG A 31 -17.43 16.34 0.31
N VAL A 32 -16.95 16.90 -0.81
CA VAL A 32 -16.44 16.11 -1.93
C VAL A 32 -15.24 15.29 -1.51
N LEU A 33 -14.28 15.89 -0.80
CA LEU A 33 -13.08 15.19 -0.31
C LEU A 33 -13.42 14.11 0.75
N SER A 34 -14.40 14.39 1.63
CA SER A 34 -14.85 13.41 2.64
C SER A 34 -15.55 12.20 2.00
N ASN A 35 -16.20 12.38 0.86
CA ASN A 35 -16.85 11.32 0.11
C ASN A 35 -15.90 10.59 -0.87
N LEU A 36 -14.62 10.95 -0.89
CA LEU A 36 -13.64 10.36 -1.78
C LEU A 36 -13.43 8.85 -1.47
N TYR A 37 -13.51 8.48 -0.20
CA TYR A 37 -13.25 7.11 0.25
C TYR A 37 -14.53 6.30 0.37
N THR A 38 -14.61 5.21 -0.38
CA THR A 38 -15.74 4.26 -0.31
C THR A 38 -15.82 3.56 1.05
N ASN A 39 -14.66 3.27 1.65
CA ASN A 39 -14.52 2.69 2.98
C ASN A 39 -13.61 3.56 3.86
N PRO A 40 -14.18 4.48 4.67
CA PRO A 40 -13.38 5.38 5.51
C PRO A 40 -12.48 4.66 6.52
N VAL A 41 -12.91 3.52 7.08
CA VAL A 41 -12.13 2.73 8.04
C VAL A 41 -10.88 2.15 7.37
N GLU A 42 -11.04 1.53 6.22
CA GLU A 42 -9.87 1.04 5.45
C GLU A 42 -8.95 2.17 5.00
N ALA A 43 -9.52 3.31 4.63
CA ALA A 43 -8.75 4.48 4.23
C ALA A 43 -7.86 4.99 5.37
N ILE A 44 -8.41 5.14 6.59
CA ILE A 44 -7.64 5.52 7.78
C ILE A 44 -6.45 4.58 7.97
N VAL A 45 -6.71 3.28 8.04
CA VAL A 45 -5.65 2.29 8.30
C VAL A 45 -4.58 2.34 7.23
N ARG A 46 -4.99 2.35 5.95
CA ARG A 46 -4.07 2.41 4.81
C ARG A 46 -3.20 3.67 4.82
N GLU A 47 -3.83 4.84 4.98
CA GLU A 47 -3.14 6.12 4.89
C GLU A 47 -2.19 6.32 6.06
N TYR A 48 -2.60 5.99 7.29
CA TYR A 48 -1.72 6.17 8.44
C TYR A 48 -0.59 5.14 8.52
N LEU A 49 -0.80 3.88 8.09
CA LEU A 49 0.30 2.92 7.93
C LEU A 49 1.30 3.40 6.87
N SER A 50 0.81 3.95 5.75
CA SER A 50 1.68 4.51 4.72
C SER A 50 2.48 5.71 5.25
N ASN A 51 1.85 6.62 5.99
CA ASN A 51 2.53 7.77 6.60
C ASN A 51 3.58 7.33 7.64
N MET A 52 3.26 6.30 8.45
CA MET A 52 4.23 5.71 9.38
C MET A 52 5.46 5.17 8.62
N TYR A 53 5.26 4.40 7.55
CA TYR A 53 6.37 3.90 6.74
C TYR A 53 7.23 5.04 6.19
N ASP A 54 6.60 6.04 5.59
CA ASP A 54 7.27 7.19 4.99
C ASP A 54 8.11 7.98 6.02
N ALA A 55 7.67 8.05 7.28
CA ALA A 55 8.44 8.71 8.36
C ALA A 55 9.79 8.04 8.65
N TYR A 56 9.95 6.77 8.29
CA TYR A 56 11.19 6.01 8.43
C TYR A 56 12.10 6.05 7.21
N VAL A 57 11.61 6.45 6.04
CA VAL A 57 12.43 6.45 4.81
C VAL A 57 13.76 7.21 4.98
N PRO A 58 13.83 8.39 5.62
CA PRO A 58 15.10 9.06 5.86
C PRO A 58 16.03 8.27 6.78
N LEU A 59 15.50 7.60 7.81
CA LEU A 59 16.29 6.79 8.74
C LEU A 59 16.85 5.54 8.06
N ILE A 60 16.04 4.88 7.23
CA ILE A 60 16.47 3.72 6.43
C ILE A 60 17.64 4.11 5.50
N LYS A 61 17.56 5.27 4.84
CA LYS A 61 18.62 5.77 3.94
C LYS A 61 19.93 6.05 4.65
N THR A 62 19.88 6.42 5.93
CA THR A 62 21.09 6.67 6.77
C THR A 62 21.58 5.42 7.50
N GLY A 63 20.84 4.31 7.46
CA GLY A 63 21.17 3.11 8.22
C GLY A 63 21.00 3.25 9.73
N ALA A 64 20.20 4.23 10.19
CA ALA A 64 19.92 4.43 11.60
C ALA A 64 19.13 3.25 12.19
N GLU A 65 19.31 3.04 13.49
CA GLU A 65 18.51 2.05 14.23
C GLU A 65 17.03 2.44 14.22
N ILE A 66 16.16 1.46 13.95
CA ILE A 66 14.72 1.66 13.82
C ILE A 66 14.01 1.13 15.07
N ILE A 67 13.35 2.04 15.79
CA ILE A 67 12.40 1.65 16.82
C ILE A 67 11.10 1.22 16.11
N PRO A 68 10.56 0.02 16.37
CA PRO A 68 9.37 -0.46 15.70
C PRO A 68 8.16 0.46 15.92
N PRO A 69 7.43 0.86 14.85
CA PRO A 69 6.15 1.55 15.00
C PRO A 69 5.09 0.66 15.64
N VAL A 70 4.10 1.30 16.28
CA VAL A 70 3.05 0.61 17.03
C VAL A 70 1.67 1.04 16.54
N VAL A 71 0.80 0.05 16.30
CA VAL A 71 -0.64 0.26 16.12
C VAL A 71 -1.36 -0.29 17.34
N ARG A 72 -2.18 0.53 17.99
CA ARG A 72 -3.03 0.07 19.10
C ARG A 72 -4.48 0.06 18.67
N LEU A 73 -5.07 -1.13 18.72
CA LEU A 73 -6.44 -1.37 18.26
C LEU A 73 -7.49 -0.85 19.28
N PRO A 74 -8.64 -0.36 18.78
CA PRO A 74 -9.77 -0.07 19.66
C PRO A 74 -10.34 -1.36 20.27
N GLY A 75 -10.85 -1.25 21.49
CA GLY A 75 -11.44 -2.36 22.24
C GLY A 75 -12.28 -1.86 23.40
N VAL A 76 -12.66 -2.76 24.29
CA VAL A 76 -13.56 -2.46 25.43
C VAL A 76 -13.01 -1.35 26.33
N PHE A 77 -11.70 -1.33 26.58
CA PHE A 77 -11.07 -0.36 27.49
C PHE A 77 -10.39 0.82 26.77
N ARG A 78 -10.30 0.77 25.44
CA ARG A 78 -9.73 1.82 24.60
C ARG A 78 -10.64 2.03 23.40
N THR A 79 -11.24 3.19 23.31
CA THR A 79 -12.16 3.53 22.20
C THR A 79 -11.44 4.17 21.01
N THR A 80 -10.11 4.27 21.05
CA THR A 80 -9.29 4.90 20.01
C THR A 80 -8.47 3.89 19.24
N LEU A 81 -8.36 4.10 17.94
CA LEU A 81 -7.32 3.53 17.08
C LEU A 81 -6.12 4.47 17.14
N GLU A 82 -4.94 3.93 17.48
CA GLU A 82 -3.74 4.73 17.62
C GLU A 82 -2.64 4.21 16.69
N PHE A 83 -2.00 5.13 15.99
CA PHE A 83 -0.82 4.92 15.17
C PHE A 83 0.33 5.72 15.77
N GLN A 84 1.41 5.05 16.15
CA GLN A 84 2.61 5.68 16.72
C GLN A 84 3.82 5.27 15.92
N ASP A 85 4.52 6.24 15.37
CA ASP A 85 5.85 6.05 14.76
C ASP A 85 6.93 6.70 15.61
N PHE A 86 8.16 6.28 15.37
CA PHE A 86 9.40 6.83 15.94
C PHE A 86 10.34 7.23 14.79
N GLY A 87 9.75 7.77 13.71
CA GLY A 87 10.47 8.29 12.57
C GLY A 87 11.14 9.64 12.85
N VAL A 88 11.32 10.42 11.80
CA VAL A 88 11.99 11.74 11.91
C VAL A 88 11.20 12.78 12.73
N GLY A 89 9.93 12.51 13.02
CA GLY A 89 9.04 13.41 13.74
C GLY A 89 8.68 14.67 12.98
N MET A 90 7.80 15.48 13.59
CA MET A 90 7.41 16.80 13.05
C MET A 90 7.51 17.87 14.16
N ASP A 91 8.02 19.05 13.79
CA ASP A 91 7.97 20.24 14.63
C ASP A 91 6.62 20.97 14.47
N PHE A 92 6.43 22.01 15.28
CA PHE A 92 5.22 22.82 15.25
C PHE A 92 4.93 23.38 13.85
N ASP A 93 5.94 23.98 13.20
CA ASP A 93 5.76 24.63 11.90
C ASP A 93 5.41 23.65 10.80
N THR A 94 5.97 22.44 10.82
CA THR A 94 5.63 21.36 9.88
C THR A 94 4.16 20.94 10.04
N VAL A 95 3.67 20.76 11.27
CA VAL A 95 2.25 20.40 11.48
C VAL A 95 1.34 21.57 11.11
N TRP A 96 1.70 22.78 11.54
CA TRP A 96 0.84 23.95 11.38
C TRP A 96 0.72 24.41 9.93
N SER A 97 1.81 24.38 9.17
CA SER A 97 1.84 24.95 7.81
C SER A 97 1.82 23.93 6.68
N VAL A 98 2.27 22.70 6.91
CA VAL A 98 2.31 21.65 5.88
C VAL A 98 1.23 20.60 6.10
N TYR A 99 1.22 20.00 7.29
CA TYR A 99 0.25 18.93 7.60
C TYR A 99 -1.20 19.44 7.55
N SER A 100 -1.48 20.68 7.91
CA SER A 100 -2.83 21.27 7.87
C SER A 100 -3.34 21.59 6.47
N GLN A 101 -2.47 21.65 5.45
CA GLN A 101 -2.87 22.07 4.09
C GLN A 101 -3.23 20.85 3.22
N TYR A 102 -4.30 21.00 2.44
CA TYR A 102 -4.69 20.05 1.40
C TYR A 102 -3.84 20.25 0.15
N GLY A 103 -3.40 19.15 -0.47
CA GLY A 103 -2.57 19.21 -1.68
C GLY A 103 -1.11 19.62 -1.42
N ASN A 104 -0.76 20.02 -0.20
CA ASN A 104 0.61 20.28 0.18
C ASN A 104 1.21 19.04 0.82
N SER A 105 2.37 18.62 0.32
CA SER A 105 3.11 17.47 0.82
C SER A 105 4.59 17.83 0.80
N THR A 106 5.32 17.53 1.87
CA THR A 106 6.78 17.56 1.87
C THR A 106 7.40 16.57 0.89
N LYS A 107 6.54 15.76 0.22
CA LYS A 107 6.86 14.56 -0.56
C LYS A 107 6.53 14.68 -2.05
N SER A 108 6.15 15.88 -2.53
CA SER A 108 5.69 16.09 -3.91
C SER A 108 6.74 15.80 -4.98
N ASP A 109 8.03 15.83 -4.63
CA ASP A 109 9.14 15.81 -5.60
C ASP A 109 9.86 14.46 -5.72
N THR A 110 9.48 13.43 -4.95
CA THR A 110 10.10 12.11 -4.97
C THR A 110 9.10 10.99 -5.26
N ASN A 111 9.55 9.92 -5.93
CA ASN A 111 8.80 8.66 -6.07
C ASN A 111 9.12 7.65 -4.96
N ASP A 112 9.93 8.03 -3.96
CA ASP A 112 10.38 7.14 -2.90
C ASP A 112 9.34 6.96 -1.78
N GLU A 113 8.31 7.80 -1.75
CA GLU A 113 7.32 7.86 -0.69
C GLU A 113 5.89 7.61 -1.19
N ILE A 114 5.07 6.96 -0.36
CA ILE A 114 3.72 6.51 -0.72
C ILE A 114 2.74 7.70 -0.76
N GLY A 115 2.95 8.72 0.08
CA GLY A 115 2.01 9.81 0.35
C GLY A 115 2.16 11.06 -0.53
N GLY A 116 1.92 10.99 -1.87
CA GLY A 116 2.15 12.11 -2.79
C GLY A 116 1.05 13.18 -2.92
N PHE A 117 -0.19 12.89 -2.51
CA PHE A 117 -1.34 13.79 -2.79
C PHE A 117 -1.68 14.80 -1.67
N GLY A 118 -1.00 14.76 -0.52
CA GLY A 118 -1.31 15.62 0.62
C GLY A 118 -2.72 15.42 1.22
N LEU A 119 -3.40 14.34 0.86
CA LEU A 119 -4.74 13.99 1.33
C LEU A 119 -4.74 12.93 2.42
N GLY A 120 -3.78 12.01 2.41
CA GLY A 120 -3.76 10.83 3.27
C GLY A 120 -3.74 11.15 4.76
N SER A 121 -2.98 12.16 5.18
CA SER A 121 -2.94 12.61 6.57
C SER A 121 -4.26 13.18 7.10
N LYS A 122 -5.22 13.47 6.21
CA LYS A 122 -6.56 14.00 6.50
C LYS A 122 -7.66 12.94 6.38
N ALA A 123 -7.30 11.66 6.19
CA ALA A 123 -8.26 10.57 6.05
C ALA A 123 -9.24 10.46 7.25
N ALA A 124 -8.80 10.84 8.46
CA ALA A 124 -9.65 10.84 9.65
C ALA A 124 -10.86 11.80 9.53
N PHE A 125 -10.78 12.88 8.75
CA PHE A 125 -11.94 13.75 8.50
C PHE A 125 -13.07 13.07 7.71
N CYS A 126 -12.78 11.98 7.00
CA CYS A 126 -13.77 11.20 6.24
C CYS A 126 -14.53 10.20 7.12
N TYR A 127 -14.11 10.03 8.38
CA TYR A 127 -14.70 9.09 9.31
C TYR A 127 -15.59 9.81 10.33
N ASN A 128 -16.74 9.24 10.61
CA ASN A 128 -17.69 9.68 11.65
C ASN A 128 -17.96 11.19 11.64
N GLY A 129 -18.20 11.76 10.44
CA GLY A 129 -18.51 13.19 10.28
C GLY A 129 -17.38 14.14 10.66
N GLY A 130 -16.13 13.68 10.74
CA GLY A 130 -14.97 14.48 11.11
C GLY A 130 -14.88 14.74 12.61
N SER A 131 -15.27 13.75 13.43
CA SER A 131 -15.10 13.79 14.89
C SER A 131 -13.68 14.14 15.28
N ALA A 132 -13.52 14.81 16.43
CA ALA A 132 -12.23 15.25 16.92
C ALA A 132 -11.25 14.07 17.15
N TRP A 133 -10.03 14.27 16.72
CA TRP A 133 -8.92 13.33 16.86
C TRP A 133 -7.62 14.05 17.21
N ASN A 134 -6.68 13.35 17.83
CA ASN A 134 -5.46 13.95 18.37
C ASN A 134 -4.24 13.62 17.55
N ILE A 135 -3.32 14.58 17.48
CA ILE A 135 -2.00 14.49 16.88
C ILE A 135 -0.98 14.89 17.92
N ILE A 136 -0.06 14.00 18.26
CA ILE A 136 1.11 14.31 19.08
C ILE A 136 2.33 14.24 18.16
N ALA A 137 3.04 15.35 18.02
CA ALA A 137 4.22 15.44 17.17
C ALA A 137 5.44 15.78 18.02
N CYS A 138 6.47 14.93 17.97
CA CYS A 138 7.69 15.07 18.73
C CYS A 138 8.88 15.25 17.78
N LYS A 139 9.70 16.28 18.04
CA LYS A 139 10.96 16.50 17.31
C LYS A 139 11.94 17.31 18.16
N GLY A 140 13.18 16.81 18.28
CA GLY A 140 14.24 17.50 19.00
C GLY A 140 13.93 17.75 20.49
N GLY A 141 13.27 16.80 21.17
CA GLY A 141 12.89 16.93 22.56
C GLY A 141 11.70 17.87 22.83
N VAL A 142 11.01 18.31 21.75
CA VAL A 142 9.79 19.12 21.88
C VAL A 142 8.59 18.30 21.44
N ARG A 143 7.60 18.19 22.32
CA ARG A 143 6.30 17.55 22.07
C ARG A 143 5.25 18.64 21.88
N ASN A 144 4.57 18.63 20.73
CA ASN A 144 3.42 19.47 20.47
C ASN A 144 2.17 18.59 20.34
N THR A 145 1.10 18.97 21.01
CA THR A 145 -0.20 18.29 20.95
C THR A 145 -1.18 19.16 20.21
N PHE A 146 -1.85 18.55 19.21
CA PHE A 146 -2.88 19.20 18.42
C PHE A 146 -4.17 18.38 18.46
N MET A 147 -5.29 19.05 18.23
CA MET A 147 -6.60 18.44 18.02
C MET A 147 -7.13 18.92 16.67
N ALA A 148 -7.58 17.97 15.85
CA ALA A 148 -8.20 18.26 14.57
C ALA A 148 -9.66 17.80 14.59
N CYS A 149 -10.56 18.60 14.01
CA CYS A 149 -11.99 18.26 13.89
C CYS A 149 -12.61 19.04 12.72
N VAL A 150 -13.83 18.68 12.35
CA VAL A 150 -14.64 19.48 11.44
C VAL A 150 -15.46 20.48 12.26
N GLY A 151 -15.32 21.78 11.97
CA GLY A 151 -16.06 22.84 12.62
C GLY A 151 -17.56 22.85 12.26
N PRO A 152 -18.38 23.66 12.96
CA PRO A 152 -19.82 23.76 12.72
C PRO A 152 -20.17 24.23 11.29
N ASP A 153 -19.25 24.96 10.65
CA ASP A 153 -19.34 25.43 9.26
C ASP A 153 -18.95 24.36 8.22
N GLY A 154 -18.60 23.14 8.67
CA GLY A 154 -18.16 22.05 7.82
C GLY A 154 -16.72 22.20 7.32
N ILE A 155 -15.92 23.11 7.91
CA ILE A 155 -14.51 23.31 7.56
C ILE A 155 -13.62 22.64 8.61
N PRO A 156 -12.58 21.89 8.18
CA PRO A 156 -11.61 21.32 9.11
C PRO A 156 -10.84 22.39 9.87
N VAL A 157 -10.66 22.15 11.16
CA VAL A 157 -9.94 23.02 12.08
C VAL A 157 -8.83 22.22 12.76
N LEU A 158 -7.65 22.81 12.85
CA LEU A 158 -6.53 22.31 13.64
C LEU A 158 -6.29 23.29 14.81
N SER A 159 -6.30 22.76 16.02
CA SER A 159 -6.06 23.52 17.24
C SER A 159 -4.79 23.03 17.92
N HIS A 160 -3.89 23.92 18.30
CA HIS A 160 -2.74 23.60 19.13
C HIS A 160 -3.18 23.57 20.60
N VAL A 161 -3.00 22.44 21.27
CA VAL A 161 -3.50 22.21 22.64
C VAL A 161 -2.42 22.41 23.67
N GLY A 162 -1.18 22.03 23.36
CA GLY A 162 -0.09 22.14 24.33
C GLY A 162 1.29 21.89 23.72
N LYS A 163 2.31 22.39 24.44
CA LYS A 163 3.72 22.21 24.17
C LYS A 163 4.46 21.80 25.43
N GLU A 164 5.27 20.77 25.31
CA GLU A 164 6.13 20.27 26.37
C GLU A 164 7.56 20.15 25.88
N VAL A 165 8.55 20.34 26.74
CA VAL A 165 9.97 20.16 26.48
C VAL A 165 10.49 19.08 27.41
N GLY A 166 11.18 18.08 26.88
CA GLY A 166 11.69 16.95 27.68
C GLY A 166 12.45 15.96 26.79
N ASP A 167 12.75 14.82 27.37
CA ASP A 167 13.41 13.73 26.63
C ASP A 167 12.34 12.88 25.90
N PHE A 168 11.82 13.44 24.81
CA PHE A 168 10.85 12.76 23.97
C PHE A 168 11.52 12.24 22.70
N PRO A 169 11.36 10.94 22.36
CA PRO A 169 11.80 10.44 21.06
C PRO A 169 11.07 11.17 19.93
N ASN A 170 11.76 11.37 18.81
CA ASN A 170 11.12 11.88 17.60
C ASN A 170 10.04 10.90 17.14
N GLY A 171 9.00 11.42 16.51
CA GLY A 171 7.91 10.62 15.96
C GLY A 171 6.57 11.32 16.00
N VAL A 172 5.55 10.63 15.55
CA VAL A 172 4.17 11.12 15.52
C VAL A 172 3.22 10.07 16.10
N THR A 173 2.28 10.51 16.92
CA THR A 173 1.17 9.67 17.40
C THR A 173 -0.15 10.26 16.93
N ILE A 174 -0.95 9.46 16.25
CA ILE A 174 -2.31 9.80 15.80
C ILE A 174 -3.30 8.96 16.58
N SER A 175 -4.29 9.56 17.25
CA SER A 175 -5.30 8.86 18.03
C SER A 175 -6.69 9.25 17.54
N ILE A 176 -7.42 8.30 16.96
CA ILE A 176 -8.73 8.50 16.31
C ILE A 176 -9.79 7.74 17.12
N PRO A 177 -10.83 8.42 17.64
CA PRO A 177 -11.96 7.75 18.27
C PRO A 177 -12.72 6.88 17.25
N ILE A 178 -13.00 5.64 17.62
CA ILE A 178 -13.68 4.65 16.78
C ILE A 178 -15.03 4.28 17.40
N LEU A 179 -16.06 4.24 16.58
CA LEU A 179 -17.39 3.76 17.00
C LEU A 179 -17.31 2.27 17.35
N SER A 180 -18.03 1.86 18.38
CA SER A 180 -18.06 0.45 18.81
C SER A 180 -18.51 -0.50 17.71
N SER A 181 -19.38 -0.07 16.80
CA SER A 181 -19.81 -0.81 15.61
C SER A 181 -18.68 -1.09 14.60
N ASP A 182 -17.61 -0.30 14.61
CA ASP A 182 -16.56 -0.34 13.60
C ASP A 182 -15.28 -1.03 14.08
N VAL A 183 -15.22 -1.44 15.34
CA VAL A 183 -14.05 -2.10 15.96
C VAL A 183 -13.59 -3.31 15.12
N ASP A 184 -14.51 -4.18 14.73
CA ASP A 184 -14.17 -5.36 13.91
C ASP A 184 -13.75 -4.97 12.48
N SER A 185 -14.28 -3.89 11.94
CA SER A 185 -13.87 -3.38 10.63
C SER A 185 -12.46 -2.82 10.68
N VAL A 186 -12.08 -2.12 11.76
CA VAL A 186 -10.71 -1.67 12.00
C VAL A 186 -9.76 -2.85 12.11
N ARG A 187 -10.11 -3.87 12.89
CA ARG A 187 -9.28 -5.08 13.03
C ARG A 187 -9.03 -5.73 11.67
N ARG A 188 -10.07 -5.98 10.88
CA ARG A 188 -9.94 -6.54 9.52
C ARG A 188 -9.09 -5.67 8.61
N ALA A 189 -9.22 -4.34 8.70
CA ALA A 189 -8.39 -3.43 7.91
C ALA A 189 -6.91 -3.53 8.32
N VAL A 190 -6.59 -3.57 9.61
CA VAL A 190 -5.21 -3.74 10.08
C VAL A 190 -4.66 -5.11 9.64
N GLU A 191 -5.42 -6.19 9.79
CA GLU A 191 -5.06 -7.54 9.33
C GLU A 191 -4.81 -7.60 7.81
N LYS A 192 -5.50 -6.77 7.04
CA LYS A 192 -5.31 -6.66 5.58
C LYS A 192 -4.00 -5.96 5.20
N PHE A 193 -3.64 -4.88 5.89
CA PHE A 193 -2.51 -4.04 5.49
C PHE A 193 -1.21 -4.34 6.25
N ALA A 194 -1.27 -4.65 7.54
CA ALA A 194 -0.10 -4.87 8.37
C ALA A 194 0.86 -5.98 7.87
N PRO A 195 0.39 -7.09 7.29
CA PRO A 195 1.29 -8.12 6.75
C PRO A 195 2.22 -7.62 5.64
N HIS A 196 1.86 -6.53 4.97
CA HIS A 196 2.63 -5.93 3.87
C HIS A 196 3.56 -4.79 4.32
N PHE A 197 3.50 -4.41 5.59
CA PHE A 197 4.38 -3.39 6.16
C PHE A 197 5.81 -3.93 6.25
N GLU A 198 6.78 -3.28 5.60
CA GLU A 198 8.13 -3.85 5.42
C GLU A 198 8.95 -3.84 6.71
N LEU A 199 8.79 -2.81 7.55
CA LEU A 199 9.49 -2.71 8.81
C LEU A 199 8.88 -3.63 9.88
N PRO A 200 9.61 -3.90 10.98
CA PRO A 200 9.00 -4.48 12.17
C PRO A 200 7.84 -3.60 12.65
N LEU A 201 6.65 -4.15 12.77
CA LEU A 201 5.44 -3.45 13.23
C LEU A 201 4.91 -4.17 14.47
N LEU A 202 4.50 -3.41 15.47
CA LEU A 202 3.82 -3.93 16.65
C LEU A 202 2.32 -3.62 16.56
N ILE A 203 1.48 -4.60 16.88
CA ILE A 203 0.03 -4.44 17.05
C ILE A 203 -0.29 -4.82 18.50
N ASP A 204 -0.80 -3.86 19.28
CA ASP A 204 -1.03 -4.00 20.72
C ASP A 204 0.24 -4.58 21.42
N ASP A 205 1.39 -3.96 21.11
CA ASP A 205 2.72 -4.28 21.65
C ASP A 205 3.24 -5.71 21.32
N LYS A 206 2.60 -6.41 20.36
CA LYS A 206 3.03 -7.71 19.87
C LYS A 206 3.46 -7.60 18.39
N PRO A 207 4.48 -8.36 17.96
CA PRO A 207 4.88 -8.34 16.56
C PRO A 207 3.72 -8.65 15.62
N ALA A 208 3.53 -7.79 14.62
CA ALA A 208 2.55 -8.03 13.57
C ALA A 208 2.90 -9.28 12.78
N GLN A 209 1.88 -10.06 12.47
CA GLN A 209 2.06 -11.26 11.68
C GLN A 209 2.39 -10.89 10.23
N LYS A 210 3.56 -11.27 9.77
CA LYS A 210 3.94 -11.14 8.36
C LYS A 210 3.48 -12.36 7.57
N ILE A 211 3.28 -12.16 6.26
CA ILE A 211 3.03 -13.29 5.38
C ILE A 211 4.28 -14.18 5.39
N SER A 212 4.10 -15.40 5.83
CA SER A 212 5.11 -16.47 5.86
C SER A 212 4.52 -17.70 5.17
N ASN A 213 5.32 -18.76 5.00
CA ASN A 213 4.88 -20.02 4.40
C ASN A 213 4.50 -19.90 2.91
N TYR A 214 5.22 -19.09 2.17
CA TYR A 214 5.12 -19.12 0.72
C TYR A 214 5.49 -20.51 0.19
N ALA A 215 4.66 -21.05 -0.67
CA ALA A 215 4.95 -22.29 -1.39
C ALA A 215 6.13 -22.07 -2.37
N ILE A 216 6.14 -20.93 -3.03
CA ILE A 216 7.24 -20.43 -3.86
C ILE A 216 7.37 -18.94 -3.62
N GLN A 217 8.60 -18.45 -3.60
CA GLN A 217 8.89 -17.02 -3.53
C GLN A 217 10.15 -16.68 -4.32
N GLY A 218 10.20 -15.47 -4.84
CA GLY A 218 11.34 -14.87 -5.50
C GLY A 218 11.60 -13.47 -4.96
N ASN A 219 12.30 -12.67 -5.75
CA ASN A 219 12.61 -11.31 -5.35
C ASN A 219 11.38 -10.40 -5.50
N GLY A 220 10.77 -10.04 -4.38
CA GLY A 220 9.58 -9.16 -4.35
C GLY A 220 8.27 -9.85 -4.72
N TRP A 221 8.20 -11.16 -4.79
CA TRP A 221 6.95 -11.88 -5.01
C TRP A 221 6.89 -13.18 -4.23
N GLY A 222 5.67 -13.67 -4.01
CA GLY A 222 5.45 -14.95 -3.35
C GLY A 222 4.05 -15.48 -3.58
N VAL A 223 3.93 -16.80 -3.52
CA VAL A 223 2.68 -17.53 -3.73
C VAL A 223 2.31 -18.29 -2.47
N LEU A 224 1.08 -18.10 -2.02
CA LEU A 224 0.44 -18.91 -0.99
C LEU A 224 -0.51 -19.91 -1.62
N LEU A 225 -0.50 -21.12 -1.11
CA LEU A 225 -1.52 -22.13 -1.39
C LEU A 225 -2.50 -22.17 -0.22
N LYS A 226 -3.78 -21.96 -0.50
CA LYS A 226 -4.85 -22.14 0.48
C LYS A 226 -5.40 -23.53 0.39
N SER A 227 -5.61 -24.17 1.54
CA SER A 227 -6.33 -25.43 1.61
C SER A 227 -7.83 -25.19 1.37
N GLY A 228 -8.42 -25.88 0.41
CA GLY A 228 -9.85 -25.84 0.14
C GLY A 228 -10.17 -25.90 -1.35
N TYR A 229 -11.44 -26.26 -1.65
CA TYR A 229 -11.98 -26.19 -3.00
C TYR A 229 -12.69 -24.85 -3.15
N ALA A 230 -12.17 -23.97 -3.99
CA ALA A 230 -12.90 -22.77 -4.37
C ALA A 230 -12.97 -22.73 -5.90
N TYR A 231 -14.16 -22.48 -6.43
CA TYR A 231 -14.39 -22.33 -7.86
C TYR A 231 -14.18 -20.85 -8.23
N ALA A 232 -12.95 -20.50 -8.61
CA ALA A 232 -12.69 -19.22 -9.23
C ALA A 232 -11.98 -19.44 -10.57
N SER A 233 -12.30 -18.61 -11.53
CA SER A 233 -11.74 -18.69 -12.88
C SER A 233 -10.28 -18.25 -12.95
N HIS A 234 -9.78 -17.54 -11.92
CA HIS A 234 -8.45 -16.96 -11.87
C HIS A 234 -7.86 -17.04 -10.46
N PRO A 235 -6.53 -17.09 -10.32
CA PRO A 235 -5.87 -16.92 -9.03
C PRO A 235 -6.11 -15.52 -8.48
N LYS A 236 -6.08 -15.39 -7.16
CA LYS A 236 -6.09 -14.08 -6.52
C LYS A 236 -4.69 -13.45 -6.66
N ILE A 237 -4.58 -12.34 -7.37
CA ILE A 237 -3.33 -11.60 -7.55
C ILE A 237 -3.43 -10.25 -6.87
N SER A 238 -2.45 -9.93 -6.03
CA SER A 238 -2.33 -8.63 -5.37
C SER A 238 -1.01 -7.97 -5.75
N MET A 239 -1.10 -6.76 -6.32
CA MET A 239 0.04 -5.90 -6.57
C MET A 239 0.30 -5.06 -5.32
N ILE A 240 1.49 -5.14 -4.75
CA ILE A 240 1.85 -4.41 -3.53
C ILE A 240 2.71 -3.22 -3.92
N MET A 241 2.20 -2.01 -3.69
CA MET A 241 2.95 -0.78 -3.90
C MET A 241 3.12 -0.05 -2.56
N GLY A 242 4.35 -0.03 -2.05
CA GLY A 242 4.63 0.35 -0.66
C GLY A 242 3.99 -0.64 0.32
N THR A 243 3.11 -0.15 1.20
CA THR A 243 2.40 -0.97 2.20
C THR A 243 1.01 -1.42 1.74
N VAL A 244 0.59 -1.05 0.52
CA VAL A 244 -0.79 -1.23 0.06
C VAL A 244 -0.92 -2.36 -0.96
N PRO A 245 -1.65 -3.43 -0.64
CA PRO A 245 -2.00 -4.48 -1.60
C PRO A 245 -3.21 -4.06 -2.44
N TYR A 246 -3.05 -4.01 -3.75
CA TYR A 246 -4.09 -3.76 -4.73
C TYR A 246 -4.50 -5.06 -5.40
N LEU A 247 -5.76 -5.43 -5.24
CA LEU A 247 -6.30 -6.63 -5.89
C LEU A 247 -6.45 -6.40 -7.39
N VAL A 248 -5.95 -7.35 -8.19
CA VAL A 248 -6.09 -7.34 -9.64
C VAL A 248 -7.44 -7.96 -10.03
N PRO A 249 -8.29 -7.23 -10.78
CA PRO A 249 -9.54 -7.81 -11.28
C PRO A 249 -9.29 -8.95 -12.27
N PRO A 250 -10.12 -10.01 -12.28
CA PRO A 250 -10.02 -11.11 -13.24
C PRO A 250 -9.94 -10.66 -14.70
N SER A 251 -10.71 -9.65 -15.08
CA SER A 251 -10.69 -9.09 -16.45
C SER A 251 -9.32 -8.54 -16.86
N GLU A 252 -8.57 -7.95 -15.92
CA GLU A 252 -7.24 -7.43 -16.22
C GLU A 252 -6.18 -8.54 -16.28
N ILE A 253 -6.41 -9.67 -15.60
CA ILE A 253 -5.60 -10.88 -15.76
C ILE A 253 -5.76 -11.42 -17.18
N ASP A 254 -6.99 -11.50 -17.71
CA ASP A 254 -7.26 -11.92 -19.07
C ASP A 254 -6.62 -11.02 -20.13
N ILE A 255 -6.67 -9.69 -19.91
CA ILE A 255 -6.02 -8.71 -20.78
C ILE A 255 -4.49 -8.92 -20.76
N ALA A 256 -3.90 -9.10 -19.57
CA ALA A 256 -2.47 -9.35 -19.45
C ALA A 256 -2.05 -10.62 -20.15
N LEU A 257 -2.80 -11.72 -20.00
CA LEU A 257 -2.54 -12.98 -20.69
C LEU A 257 -2.57 -12.83 -22.22
N LYS A 258 -3.54 -12.08 -22.75
CA LYS A 258 -3.60 -11.78 -24.20
C LYS A 258 -2.37 -10.97 -24.65
N ARG A 259 -1.95 -9.95 -23.86
CA ARG A 259 -0.74 -9.15 -24.18
C ARG A 259 0.52 -10.02 -24.17
N ILE A 260 0.67 -10.89 -23.16
CA ILE A 260 1.80 -11.83 -23.04
C ILE A 260 1.85 -12.76 -24.23
N SER A 261 0.73 -13.39 -24.60
CA SER A 261 0.62 -14.31 -25.73
C SER A 261 0.93 -13.62 -27.08
N ASN A 262 0.32 -12.45 -27.32
CA ASN A 262 0.52 -11.69 -28.57
C ASN A 262 1.98 -11.25 -28.77
N LYS A 263 2.66 -10.88 -27.68
CA LYS A 263 4.07 -10.46 -27.70
C LYS A 263 5.05 -11.64 -27.55
N LYS A 264 4.56 -12.87 -27.39
CA LYS A 264 5.36 -14.10 -27.14
C LYS A 264 6.38 -13.93 -26.01
N LEU A 265 5.98 -13.23 -24.94
CA LEU A 265 6.86 -12.89 -23.81
C LEU A 265 7.15 -14.08 -22.89
N ILE A 266 6.28 -15.08 -22.89
CA ILE A 266 6.37 -16.32 -22.12
C ILE A 266 6.02 -17.45 -23.10
N SER A 267 6.60 -18.65 -22.92
CA SER A 267 6.19 -19.86 -23.64
C SER A 267 4.68 -20.11 -23.48
N GLU A 268 4.04 -20.76 -24.46
CA GLU A 268 2.57 -20.92 -24.51
C GLU A 268 1.93 -21.57 -23.27
N ASP A 269 2.73 -22.06 -22.34
CA ASP A 269 2.34 -22.78 -21.14
C ASP A 269 2.05 -21.91 -19.90
N ALA A 270 1.87 -20.60 -20.04
CA ALA A 270 1.43 -19.71 -18.93
C ALA A 270 -0.02 -19.97 -18.46
N TYR A 271 -0.51 -21.20 -18.64
CA TYR A 271 -1.85 -21.65 -18.22
C TYR A 271 -2.08 -21.57 -16.70
N TRP A 272 -1.03 -21.45 -15.90
CA TRP A 272 -1.15 -21.29 -14.45
C TRP A 272 -1.96 -20.05 -14.03
N LEU A 273 -2.00 -19.02 -14.88
CA LEU A 273 -2.84 -17.84 -14.68
C LEU A 273 -4.29 -18.05 -15.15
N ARG A 274 -4.58 -19.15 -15.88
CA ARG A 274 -5.93 -19.50 -16.39
C ARG A 274 -6.57 -20.66 -15.64
N GLY A 275 -5.86 -21.29 -14.73
CA GLY A 275 -6.33 -22.52 -14.09
C GLY A 275 -7.45 -22.26 -13.08
N SER A 276 -8.30 -23.27 -12.89
CA SER A 276 -9.31 -23.38 -11.82
C SER A 276 -8.71 -23.41 -10.40
N ASN A 277 -7.49 -22.90 -10.23
CA ASN A 277 -6.73 -22.93 -9.00
C ASN A 277 -7.03 -21.69 -8.15
N SER A 278 -8.28 -21.58 -7.74
CA SER A 278 -8.75 -20.63 -6.74
C SER A 278 -8.06 -20.73 -5.37
N ILE A 279 -7.21 -21.73 -5.21
CA ILE A 279 -6.38 -21.94 -4.01
C ILE A 279 -5.06 -21.16 -4.03
N MET A 280 -4.73 -20.49 -5.13
CA MET A 280 -3.49 -19.74 -5.28
C MET A 280 -3.70 -18.26 -5.02
N GLU A 281 -2.89 -17.68 -4.15
CA GLU A 281 -2.81 -16.25 -3.91
C GLU A 281 -1.39 -15.77 -4.20
N LEU A 282 -1.24 -14.92 -5.23
CA LEU A 282 0.02 -14.37 -5.68
C LEU A 282 0.16 -12.93 -5.21
N PHE A 283 1.26 -12.62 -4.54
CA PHE A 283 1.64 -11.28 -4.14
C PHE A 283 2.85 -10.83 -4.96
N ILE A 284 2.77 -9.66 -5.58
CA ILE A 284 3.87 -9.07 -6.36
C ILE A 284 4.12 -7.66 -5.85
N ARG A 285 5.30 -7.41 -5.35
CA ARG A 285 5.74 -6.08 -4.92
C ARG A 285 6.32 -5.32 -6.09
N VAL A 286 5.86 -4.09 -6.27
CA VAL A 286 6.31 -3.21 -7.35
C VAL A 286 6.80 -1.87 -6.79
N PRO A 287 7.69 -1.18 -7.51
CA PRO A 287 8.17 0.14 -7.10
C PRO A 287 7.02 1.15 -6.94
N ILE A 288 7.15 2.06 -5.99
CA ILE A 288 6.21 3.17 -5.81
C ILE A 288 6.19 4.01 -7.08
N GLY A 289 4.99 4.33 -7.59
CA GLY A 289 4.82 5.11 -8.81
C GLY A 289 4.94 4.34 -10.11
N SER A 290 5.18 3.02 -10.08
CA SER A 290 5.21 2.19 -11.30
C SER A 290 3.83 1.91 -11.89
N MET A 291 2.77 2.10 -11.10
CA MET A 291 1.37 1.94 -11.50
C MET A 291 0.56 3.15 -11.09
N GLU A 292 -0.46 3.46 -11.87
CA GLU A 292 -1.39 4.53 -11.55
C GLU A 292 -2.48 4.04 -10.59
N ILE A 293 -2.83 4.88 -9.62
CA ILE A 293 -3.84 4.59 -8.61
C ILE A 293 -5.01 5.58 -8.73
N THR A 294 -6.19 5.15 -8.33
CA THR A 294 -7.35 6.06 -8.21
C THR A 294 -7.08 7.18 -7.20
N PRO A 295 -7.75 8.33 -7.31
CA PRO A 295 -7.60 9.42 -6.33
C PRO A 295 -7.92 9.00 -4.90
N SER A 296 -8.86 8.03 -4.71
CA SER A 296 -9.19 7.41 -3.44
C SER A 296 -8.12 6.43 -2.94
N ARG A 297 -7.16 6.04 -3.79
CA ARG A 297 -6.08 5.09 -3.49
C ARG A 297 -6.56 3.71 -3.02
N ASP A 298 -7.81 3.35 -3.33
CA ASP A 298 -8.40 2.05 -2.98
C ASP A 298 -8.23 1.00 -4.08
N SER A 299 -7.90 1.43 -5.30
CA SER A 299 -7.71 0.57 -6.46
C SER A 299 -6.67 1.12 -7.44
N LEU A 300 -6.19 0.25 -8.32
CA LEU A 300 -5.36 0.63 -9.46
C LEU A 300 -6.23 1.25 -10.54
N GLN A 301 -5.70 2.28 -11.21
CA GLN A 301 -6.26 2.81 -12.44
C GLN A 301 -5.64 2.05 -13.62
N TRP A 302 -6.47 1.25 -14.32
CA TRP A 302 -6.00 0.35 -15.37
C TRP A 302 -5.77 1.06 -16.70
N THR A 303 -4.78 1.94 -16.73
CA THR A 303 -4.23 2.56 -17.94
C THR A 303 -3.26 1.60 -18.64
N ASP A 304 -2.79 1.99 -19.84
CA ASP A 304 -1.77 1.18 -20.54
C ASP A 304 -0.45 1.10 -19.74
N ILE A 305 -0.08 2.16 -19.02
CA ILE A 305 1.11 2.17 -18.14
C ILE A 305 0.98 1.10 -17.05
N THR A 306 -0.16 1.09 -16.35
CA THR A 306 -0.43 0.11 -15.28
C THR A 306 -0.49 -1.32 -15.84
N ARG A 307 -1.13 -1.51 -17.01
CA ARG A 307 -1.20 -2.82 -17.67
C ARG A 307 0.16 -3.33 -18.12
N ASP A 308 1.00 -2.47 -18.69
CA ASP A 308 2.34 -2.86 -19.11
C ASP A 308 3.24 -3.16 -17.90
N ALA A 309 3.15 -2.41 -16.80
CA ALA A 309 3.83 -2.71 -15.56
C ALA A 309 3.39 -4.06 -14.99
N PHE A 310 2.08 -4.37 -15.00
CA PHE A 310 1.55 -5.65 -14.55
C PHE A 310 2.04 -6.81 -15.42
N VAL A 311 2.00 -6.67 -16.76
CA VAL A 311 2.53 -7.68 -17.70
C VAL A 311 4.00 -7.96 -17.43
N ASN A 312 4.82 -6.91 -17.28
CA ASN A 312 6.24 -7.06 -16.99
C ASN A 312 6.48 -7.78 -15.66
N ALA A 313 5.71 -7.45 -14.62
CA ALA A 313 5.79 -8.13 -13.32
C ALA A 313 5.44 -9.63 -13.43
N LEU A 314 4.41 -10.00 -14.19
CA LEU A 314 4.06 -11.39 -14.42
C LEU A 314 5.15 -12.16 -15.19
N VAL A 315 5.80 -11.52 -16.15
CA VAL A 315 6.94 -12.11 -16.90
C VAL A 315 8.11 -12.39 -15.96
N VAL A 316 8.43 -11.45 -15.07
CA VAL A 316 9.50 -11.65 -14.06
C VAL A 316 9.15 -12.82 -13.14
N VAL A 317 7.93 -12.84 -12.60
CA VAL A 317 7.45 -13.94 -11.74
C VAL A 317 7.57 -15.29 -12.44
N HIS A 318 7.13 -15.37 -13.70
CA HIS A 318 7.20 -16.61 -14.47
C HIS A 318 8.65 -17.08 -14.63
N ASN A 319 9.55 -16.21 -15.10
CA ASN A 319 10.95 -16.55 -15.35
C ASN A 319 11.66 -17.00 -14.07
N GLU A 320 11.45 -16.30 -12.95
CA GLU A 320 12.03 -16.68 -11.66
C GLU A 320 11.44 -17.98 -11.12
N ALA A 321 10.13 -18.21 -11.29
CA ALA A 321 9.49 -19.46 -10.87
C ALA A 321 10.02 -20.66 -11.66
N VAL A 322 10.20 -20.51 -12.98
CA VAL A 322 10.81 -21.55 -13.84
C VAL A 322 12.24 -21.83 -13.41
N ALA A 323 13.05 -20.81 -13.19
CA ALA A 323 14.44 -20.96 -12.75
C ALA A 323 14.52 -21.65 -11.37
N TYR A 324 13.64 -21.29 -10.43
CA TYR A 324 13.55 -21.92 -9.12
C TYR A 324 13.18 -23.40 -9.23
N ALA A 325 12.13 -23.73 -10.00
CA ALA A 325 11.68 -25.08 -10.23
C ALA A 325 12.78 -25.95 -10.87
N THR A 326 13.43 -25.43 -11.91
CA THR A 326 14.56 -26.11 -12.58
C THR A 326 15.69 -26.40 -11.61
N THR A 327 16.08 -25.42 -10.80
CA THR A 327 17.13 -25.59 -9.79
C THR A 327 16.77 -26.65 -8.75
N LYS A 328 15.53 -26.68 -8.29
CA LYS A 328 15.05 -27.68 -7.32
C LYS A 328 15.04 -29.08 -7.92
N MET A 329 14.57 -29.21 -9.18
CA MET A 329 14.53 -30.50 -9.88
C MET A 329 15.94 -31.07 -10.16
N GLN A 330 16.90 -30.21 -10.49
CA GLN A 330 18.29 -30.64 -10.69
C GLN A 330 18.95 -31.14 -9.39
N LYS A 331 18.51 -30.65 -8.23
CA LYS A 331 18.98 -31.06 -6.91
C LYS A 331 18.24 -32.28 -6.34
N ALA A 332 17.17 -32.72 -6.99
CA ALA A 332 16.42 -33.91 -6.56
C ALA A 332 17.30 -35.17 -6.61
N LYS A 333 17.28 -35.93 -5.55
CA LYS A 333 18.10 -37.13 -5.43
C LYS A 333 17.50 -38.35 -6.12
N THR A 334 16.20 -38.35 -6.36
CA THR A 334 15.46 -39.44 -6.99
C THR A 334 14.49 -38.96 -8.02
N VAL A 335 14.16 -39.81 -9.01
CA VAL A 335 13.13 -39.54 -10.02
C VAL A 335 11.77 -39.27 -9.36
N TRP A 336 11.47 -39.92 -8.25
CA TRP A 336 10.21 -39.74 -7.53
C TRP A 336 10.12 -38.35 -6.88
N GLU A 337 11.22 -37.91 -6.26
CA GLU A 337 11.33 -36.56 -5.70
C GLU A 337 11.16 -35.49 -6.80
N ALA A 338 11.84 -35.70 -7.92
CA ALA A 338 11.71 -34.80 -9.10
C ALA A 338 10.27 -34.79 -9.64
N ALA A 339 9.60 -35.94 -9.73
CA ALA A 339 8.22 -36.05 -10.20
C ALA A 339 7.23 -35.39 -9.23
N THR A 340 7.47 -35.49 -7.92
CA THR A 340 6.66 -34.81 -6.89
C THR A 340 6.82 -33.29 -7.00
N LEU A 341 8.06 -32.81 -7.12
CA LEU A 341 8.35 -31.39 -7.36
C LEU A 341 7.70 -30.89 -8.66
N ALA A 342 7.82 -31.64 -9.77
CA ALA A 342 7.20 -31.29 -11.03
C ALA A 342 5.67 -31.19 -10.92
N ARG A 343 5.02 -32.10 -10.18
CA ARG A 343 3.59 -32.05 -9.88
C ARG A 343 3.24 -30.79 -9.10
N ASP A 344 3.98 -30.50 -8.03
CA ASP A 344 3.72 -29.36 -7.15
C ASP A 344 3.97 -28.04 -7.91
N PHE A 345 4.97 -27.99 -8.80
CA PHE A 345 5.24 -26.84 -9.66
C PHE A 345 4.34 -26.77 -10.89
N SER A 346 3.78 -27.86 -11.38
CA SER A 346 2.84 -27.83 -12.52
C SER A 346 1.58 -27.04 -12.23
N LEU A 347 1.24 -26.88 -10.95
CA LEU A 347 0.16 -26.00 -10.50
C LEU A 347 0.49 -24.53 -10.70
N PHE A 348 1.79 -24.18 -10.84
CA PHE A 348 2.28 -22.79 -10.90
C PHE A 348 2.76 -22.34 -12.27
N ALA A 349 3.32 -23.25 -13.01
CA ALA A 349 4.01 -22.85 -14.22
C ALA A 349 3.77 -23.86 -15.28
N GLY A 350 2.87 -24.13 -15.99
CA GLY A 350 2.79 -25.08 -17.11
C GLY A 350 4.14 -25.71 -17.52
N LEU A 351 4.86 -26.23 -16.52
CA LEU A 351 6.23 -26.70 -16.67
C LEU A 351 6.25 -28.09 -17.34
N ARG A 352 5.68 -28.16 -18.55
CA ARG A 352 5.69 -29.39 -19.36
C ARG A 352 7.09 -29.77 -19.83
N ASP A 353 8.03 -28.81 -19.84
CA ASP A 353 9.37 -28.96 -20.41
C ASP A 353 10.48 -29.12 -19.36
N LEU A 354 10.14 -29.39 -18.09
CA LEU A 354 11.15 -29.70 -17.09
C LEU A 354 11.76 -31.07 -17.34
N THR A 355 12.96 -31.09 -17.89
CA THR A 355 13.73 -32.31 -18.08
C THR A 355 14.55 -32.63 -16.82
N TYR A 356 14.29 -33.78 -16.22
CA TYR A 356 15.17 -34.37 -15.20
C TYR A 356 16.34 -35.07 -15.91
N LYS A 357 17.55 -34.61 -15.66
CA LYS A 357 18.75 -35.34 -16.10
C LYS A 357 19.03 -36.43 -15.05
N SER A 358 18.69 -37.66 -15.38
CA SER A 358 19.34 -38.79 -14.71
C SER A 358 20.83 -38.81 -15.12
N SER A 359 21.71 -38.67 -14.15
CA SER A 359 23.14 -38.97 -14.32
C SER A 359 23.35 -40.40 -14.69
#